data_1cf3992a5cf8fcdaed6f4d1e6fa64563
#
_entry.id   1cf3992a5cf8fcdaed6f4d1e6fa64563
#
_cell.length_a   1.000
_cell.length_b   1.000
_cell.length_c   1.000
_cell.angle_alpha   90.00
_cell.angle_beta   90.00
_cell.angle_gamma   90.00
#
_symmetry.space_group_name_H-M   'P 1'
#
loop_
_entity.id
_entity.type
_entity.pdbx_description
1 polymer ?
#
loop_
_entity_poly.entity_id
_entity_poly.type
_entity_poly.pdbx_seq_one_letter_code
_entity_poly.pdbx_strand_id
1 'polypeptide(L)'
;GLVTKYEWWEVLSFIVDSAGLCRGLTALKLADSTIHAFRADAVIVATGGLGQIYGRSTMSTNSTGAGTARAYRAGADYANGEFIQIHPTAIPGDDKNRLMSEACRGEGGRIWVPRDPKETRPGREVPEEARFYFLEEWYPAYGNTVPRDVASRAIWKAVKEMGLGIFDPKTGKNQDLVYLDLTHLPRAFLDARLGGLLELYEK
;
A
#
# COMPACT_ATOMS: atom_id res chain seq x y z
N GLY A 1 -5.26 22.39 -25.45
CA GLY A 1 -4.85 22.33 -24.07
C GLY A 1 -3.38 22.67 -23.93
N LEU A 2 -2.94 23.00 -22.73
CA LEU A 2 -1.53 23.35 -22.43
C LEU A 2 -0.65 22.09 -22.18
N VAL A 3 -1.24 20.89 -22.23
CA VAL A 3 -0.55 19.64 -21.93
C VAL A 3 -0.71 18.67 -23.10
N THR A 4 0.41 18.13 -23.57
CA THR A 4 0.42 17.01 -24.52
C THR A 4 0.70 15.71 -23.77
N LYS A 5 -0.15 14.69 -23.95
CA LYS A 5 0.02 13.37 -23.36
C LYS A 5 0.69 12.44 -24.36
N TYR A 6 1.64 11.64 -23.85
CA TYR A 6 2.31 10.58 -24.57
C TYR A 6 2.03 9.24 -23.86
N GLU A 7 0.92 8.61 -24.19
CA GLU A 7 0.50 7.32 -23.65
C GLU A 7 1.19 6.18 -24.40
N TRP A 8 1.47 5.08 -23.71
CA TRP A 8 2.18 3.91 -24.25
C TRP A 8 3.61 4.22 -24.71
N TRP A 9 4.30 5.03 -23.91
CA TRP A 9 5.71 5.33 -24.08
C TRP A 9 6.49 4.91 -22.83
N GLU A 10 7.69 4.34 -23.06
CA GLU A 10 8.62 3.99 -21.99
C GLU A 10 9.84 4.92 -22.01
N VAL A 11 10.14 5.57 -20.91
CA VAL A 11 11.37 6.37 -20.77
C VAL A 11 12.57 5.45 -20.76
N LEU A 12 13.54 5.65 -21.63
CA LEU A 12 14.77 4.86 -21.73
C LEU A 12 15.93 5.49 -20.96
N SER A 13 16.15 6.79 -21.13
CA SER A 13 17.25 7.51 -20.45
C SER A 13 16.96 8.99 -20.32
N PHE A 14 17.66 9.63 -19.42
CA PHE A 14 17.73 11.09 -19.34
C PHE A 14 18.92 11.59 -20.16
N ILE A 15 18.76 12.74 -20.81
CA ILE A 15 19.82 13.39 -21.58
C ILE A 15 20.45 14.44 -20.67
N VAL A 16 21.72 14.22 -20.32
CA VAL A 16 22.50 15.11 -19.46
C VAL A 16 23.67 15.65 -20.27
N ASP A 17 23.87 16.97 -20.26
CA ASP A 17 24.97 17.60 -20.98
C ASP A 17 26.30 17.52 -20.20
N SER A 18 27.37 18.02 -20.80
CA SER A 18 28.70 18.02 -20.18
C SER A 18 28.82 18.90 -18.92
N ALA A 19 27.86 19.79 -18.69
CA ALA A 19 27.75 20.59 -17.49
C ALA A 19 26.92 19.94 -16.37
N GLY A 20 26.43 18.71 -16.60
CA GLY A 20 25.58 17.97 -15.67
C GLY A 20 24.11 18.42 -15.66
N LEU A 21 23.67 19.20 -16.64
CA LEU A 21 22.29 19.69 -16.72
C LEU A 21 21.42 18.74 -17.54
N CYS A 22 20.25 18.38 -17.00
CA CYS A 22 19.26 17.60 -17.73
C CYS A 22 18.65 18.44 -18.86
N ARG A 23 18.69 17.92 -20.08
CA ARG A 23 18.20 18.58 -21.31
C ARG A 23 17.01 17.89 -21.92
N GLY A 24 16.51 16.85 -21.28
CA GLY A 24 15.37 16.08 -21.76
C GLY A 24 15.52 14.59 -21.50
N LEU A 25 14.87 13.80 -22.34
CA LEU A 25 14.88 12.33 -22.21
C LEU A 25 14.78 11.64 -23.59
N THR A 26 15.14 10.37 -23.63
CA THR A 26 14.77 9.47 -24.73
C THR A 26 13.66 8.53 -24.27
N ALA A 27 12.74 8.21 -25.16
CA ALA A 27 11.65 7.29 -24.88
C ALA A 27 11.37 6.39 -26.07
N LEU A 28 10.92 5.17 -25.77
CA LEU A 28 10.45 4.17 -26.72
C LEU A 28 8.95 4.29 -26.89
N LYS A 29 8.49 4.45 -28.11
CA LYS A 29 7.07 4.34 -28.46
C LYS A 29 6.72 2.86 -28.58
N LEU A 30 5.88 2.35 -27.69
CA LEU A 30 5.59 0.91 -27.61
C LEU A 30 4.78 0.39 -28.81
N ALA A 31 4.05 1.28 -29.52
CA ALA A 31 3.22 0.88 -30.65
C ALA A 31 4.01 0.44 -31.89
N ASP A 32 5.19 1.00 -32.10
CA ASP A 32 6.01 0.77 -33.29
C ASP A 32 7.49 0.53 -32.99
N SER A 33 7.85 0.49 -31.71
CA SER A 33 9.22 0.28 -31.22
C SER A 33 10.24 1.33 -31.69
N THR A 34 9.79 2.54 -32.02
CA THR A 34 10.68 3.64 -32.42
C THR A 34 11.17 4.41 -31.20
N ILE A 35 12.41 4.91 -31.26
CA ILE A 35 13.02 5.70 -30.17
C ILE A 35 13.01 7.18 -30.57
N HIS A 36 12.56 8.01 -29.65
CA HIS A 36 12.46 9.46 -29.83
C HIS A 36 13.17 10.20 -28.70
N ALA A 37 13.75 11.35 -29.04
CA ALA A 37 14.30 12.28 -28.08
C ALA A 37 13.34 13.46 -27.84
N PHE A 38 13.12 13.77 -26.57
CA PHE A 38 12.31 14.91 -26.13
C PHE A 38 13.21 15.92 -25.46
N ARG A 39 13.32 17.10 -26.04
CA ARG A 39 14.02 18.23 -25.45
C ARG A 39 13.14 18.90 -24.39
N ALA A 40 13.70 19.22 -23.24
CA ALA A 40 13.04 19.95 -22.16
C ALA A 40 14.05 20.78 -21.37
N ASP A 41 13.63 21.91 -20.87
CA ASP A 41 14.43 22.76 -19.97
C ASP A 41 14.44 22.19 -18.52
N ALA A 42 13.43 21.39 -18.17
CA ALA A 42 13.34 20.64 -16.93
C ALA A 42 12.58 19.34 -17.14
N VAL A 43 12.94 18.31 -16.39
CA VAL A 43 12.25 17.01 -16.38
C VAL A 43 11.82 16.68 -14.96
N ILE A 44 10.52 16.45 -14.77
CA ILE A 44 9.95 16.02 -13.49
C ILE A 44 9.81 14.50 -13.52
N VAL A 45 10.48 13.79 -12.60
CA VAL A 45 10.37 12.34 -12.44
C VAL A 45 9.24 12.04 -11.46
N ALA A 46 8.10 11.60 -11.98
CA ALA A 46 6.90 11.28 -11.20
C ALA A 46 6.42 9.84 -11.48
N THR A 47 7.37 8.90 -11.52
CA THR A 47 7.16 7.50 -11.96
C THR A 47 6.62 6.58 -10.86
N GLY A 48 6.17 7.14 -9.75
CA GLY A 48 5.71 6.38 -8.59
C GLY A 48 6.85 5.71 -7.84
N GLY A 49 6.50 4.78 -6.97
CA GLY A 49 7.48 4.09 -6.14
C GLY A 49 8.08 2.84 -6.79
N LEU A 50 8.73 2.05 -5.95
CA LEU A 50 9.48 0.85 -6.34
C LEU A 50 9.01 -0.40 -5.59
N GLY A 51 7.71 -0.46 -5.27
CA GLY A 51 7.13 -1.55 -4.46
C GLY A 51 7.35 -2.96 -5.03
N GLN A 52 7.55 -3.09 -6.34
CA GLN A 52 7.75 -4.38 -7.01
C GLN A 52 9.14 -5.01 -6.81
N ILE A 53 10.09 -4.28 -6.20
CA ILE A 53 11.36 -4.89 -5.78
C ILE A 53 11.20 -5.75 -4.50
N TYR A 54 10.07 -5.62 -3.81
CA TYR A 54 9.74 -6.44 -2.63
C TYR A 54 8.83 -7.60 -3.03
N GLY A 55 8.91 -8.71 -2.32
CA GLY A 55 8.14 -9.92 -2.65
C GLY A 55 6.62 -9.76 -2.52
N ARG A 56 6.14 -8.77 -1.74
CA ARG A 56 4.73 -8.43 -1.62
C ARG A 56 4.55 -6.92 -1.50
N SER A 57 3.62 -6.37 -2.27
CA SER A 57 3.33 -4.94 -2.29
C SER A 57 1.85 -4.68 -2.58
N THR A 58 1.33 -3.56 -2.10
CA THR A 58 0.01 -3.02 -2.48
C THR A 58 0.10 -2.07 -3.68
N MET A 59 1.30 -1.76 -4.15
CA MET A 59 1.52 -0.86 -5.27
C MET A 59 1.15 -1.50 -6.61
N SER A 60 0.99 -0.67 -7.63
CA SER A 60 0.82 -1.15 -9.01
C SER A 60 1.98 -2.06 -9.42
N THR A 61 1.69 -3.09 -10.23
CA THR A 61 2.70 -3.96 -10.84
C THR A 61 3.67 -3.19 -11.75
N ASN A 62 3.30 -1.98 -12.19
CA ASN A 62 4.17 -1.08 -12.94
C ASN A 62 5.15 -0.29 -12.05
N SER A 63 5.02 -0.35 -10.72
CA SER A 63 5.90 0.35 -9.78
C SER A 63 7.22 -0.41 -9.58
N THR A 64 7.97 -0.56 -10.66
CA THR A 64 9.21 -1.36 -10.72
C THR A 64 10.45 -0.61 -10.22
N GLY A 65 10.37 0.71 -10.03
CA GLY A 65 11.51 1.56 -9.72
C GLY A 65 12.41 1.89 -10.92
N ALA A 66 12.05 1.47 -12.13
CA ALA A 66 12.86 1.67 -13.33
C ALA A 66 13.14 3.15 -13.62
N GLY A 67 12.15 4.04 -13.46
CA GLY A 67 12.33 5.48 -13.65
C GLY A 67 13.30 6.07 -12.62
N THR A 68 13.16 5.72 -11.35
CA THR A 68 14.09 6.13 -10.28
C THR A 68 15.51 5.64 -10.56
N ALA A 69 15.67 4.38 -10.96
CA ALA A 69 16.98 3.81 -11.28
C ALA A 69 17.66 4.50 -12.48
N ARG A 70 16.87 4.86 -13.51
CA ARG A 70 17.38 5.61 -14.67
C ARG A 70 17.83 7.02 -14.29
N ALA A 71 17.05 7.72 -13.44
CA ALA A 71 17.41 9.04 -12.94
C ALA A 71 18.70 8.99 -12.10
N TYR A 72 18.81 8.03 -11.17
CA TYR A 72 20.02 7.81 -10.37
C TYR A 72 21.25 7.53 -11.24
N ARG A 73 21.14 6.66 -12.24
CA ARG A 73 22.23 6.37 -13.19
C ARG A 73 22.64 7.58 -14.04
N ALA A 74 21.71 8.52 -14.23
CA ALA A 74 22.00 9.79 -14.94
C ALA A 74 22.61 10.86 -14.02
N GLY A 75 22.86 10.56 -12.75
CA GLY A 75 23.52 11.44 -11.79
C GLY A 75 22.59 12.19 -10.84
N ALA A 76 21.28 11.84 -10.81
CA ALA A 76 20.39 12.40 -9.81
C ALA A 76 20.67 11.81 -8.42
N ASP A 77 20.59 12.62 -7.38
CA ASP A 77 20.67 12.16 -6.00
C ASP A 77 19.46 11.31 -5.63
N TYR A 78 19.68 10.26 -4.84
CA TYR A 78 18.63 9.42 -4.28
C TYR A 78 18.68 9.48 -2.77
N ALA A 79 17.66 10.07 -2.16
CA ALA A 79 17.58 10.27 -0.73
C ALA A 79 16.46 9.42 -0.10
N ASN A 80 16.66 9.05 1.17
CA ASN A 80 15.69 8.37 2.02
C ASN A 80 15.17 7.03 1.47
N GLY A 81 16.01 6.32 0.70
CA GLY A 81 15.66 5.02 0.11
C GLY A 81 15.33 3.93 1.11
N GLU A 82 15.80 4.06 2.35
CA GLU A 82 15.51 3.18 3.47
C GLU A 82 14.11 3.35 4.07
N PHE A 83 13.44 4.47 3.82
CA PHE A 83 12.09 4.71 4.33
C PHE A 83 11.03 4.04 3.47
N ILE A 84 10.70 2.81 3.85
CA ILE A 84 9.64 2.02 3.20
C ILE A 84 8.36 2.13 4.04
N GLN A 85 7.28 2.65 3.42
CA GLN A 85 5.99 2.70 4.06
C GLN A 85 5.26 1.36 3.93
N ILE A 86 4.81 0.80 5.05
CA ILE A 86 3.94 -0.38 5.11
C ILE A 86 2.53 0.10 5.41
N HIS A 87 1.56 -0.30 4.58
CA HIS A 87 0.16 -0.01 4.83
C HIS A 87 -0.42 -1.05 5.81
N PRO A 88 -1.04 -0.62 6.94
CA PRO A 88 -1.49 -1.54 7.99
C PRO A 88 -2.70 -2.38 7.59
N THR A 89 -3.45 -1.97 6.57
CA THR A 89 -4.66 -2.65 6.11
C THR A 89 -4.49 -3.14 4.66
N ALA A 90 -3.67 -4.15 4.48
CA ALA A 90 -3.48 -4.84 3.20
C ALA A 90 -4.16 -6.21 3.25
N ILE A 91 -4.88 -6.57 2.20
CA ILE A 91 -5.48 -7.90 2.03
C ILE A 91 -4.51 -8.73 1.18
N PRO A 92 -4.10 -9.91 1.63
CA PRO A 92 -3.26 -10.81 0.83
C PRO A 92 -3.92 -11.17 -0.50
N GLY A 93 -3.14 -11.28 -1.56
CA GLY A 93 -3.55 -11.73 -2.88
C GLY A 93 -2.46 -12.57 -3.53
N ASP A 94 -2.80 -13.29 -4.59
CA ASP A 94 -1.87 -14.23 -5.26
C ASP A 94 -0.77 -13.49 -6.02
N ASP A 95 -1.13 -12.41 -6.71
CA ASP A 95 -0.25 -11.59 -7.54
C ASP A 95 0.38 -10.43 -6.76
N LYS A 96 -0.43 -9.75 -5.96
CA LYS A 96 -0.02 -8.65 -5.10
C LYS A 96 -1.00 -8.49 -3.93
N ASN A 97 -0.58 -7.78 -2.89
CA ASN A 97 -1.50 -7.38 -1.83
C ASN A 97 -2.48 -6.32 -2.36
N ARG A 98 -3.74 -6.44 -1.96
CA ARG A 98 -4.78 -5.43 -2.25
C ARG A 98 -4.88 -4.46 -1.09
N LEU A 99 -5.06 -3.20 -1.40
CA LEU A 99 -5.15 -2.16 -0.39
C LEU A 99 -6.60 -2.01 0.08
N MET A 100 -6.85 -2.25 1.38
CA MET A 100 -8.04 -1.74 2.03
C MET A 100 -7.77 -0.28 2.43
N SER A 101 -8.49 0.64 1.83
CA SER A 101 -8.25 2.10 2.00
C SER A 101 -8.14 2.51 3.48
N GLU A 102 -7.23 3.44 3.77
CA GLU A 102 -7.12 4.05 5.09
C GLU A 102 -8.40 4.75 5.54
N ALA A 103 -9.24 5.16 4.59
CA ALA A 103 -10.57 5.69 4.88
C ALA A 103 -11.40 4.76 5.77
N CYS A 104 -11.22 3.44 5.66
CA CYS A 104 -11.92 2.50 6.55
C CYS A 104 -11.62 2.75 8.02
N ARG A 105 -10.36 3.00 8.39
CA ARG A 105 -9.99 3.35 9.77
C ARG A 105 -10.44 4.77 10.14
N GLY A 106 -10.28 5.71 9.19
CA GLY A 106 -10.69 7.11 9.36
C GLY A 106 -12.19 7.29 9.58
N GLU A 107 -13.01 6.44 8.96
CA GLU A 107 -14.47 6.44 9.10
C GLU A 107 -14.97 5.56 10.27
N GLY A 108 -14.08 5.09 11.13
CA GLY A 108 -14.41 4.38 12.35
C GLY A 108 -14.17 2.88 12.34
N GLY A 109 -13.53 2.34 11.30
CA GLY A 109 -13.13 0.93 11.26
C GLY A 109 -12.14 0.58 12.37
N ARG A 110 -12.35 -0.57 13.00
CA ARG A 110 -11.61 -1.02 14.19
C ARG A 110 -10.75 -2.25 13.85
N ILE A 111 -9.46 -2.18 14.16
CA ILE A 111 -8.54 -3.30 13.98
C ILE A 111 -8.48 -4.10 15.27
N TRP A 112 -8.63 -5.42 15.17
CA TRP A 112 -8.58 -6.30 16.32
C TRP A 112 -8.08 -7.72 15.96
N VAL A 113 -7.71 -8.47 16.99
CA VAL A 113 -7.42 -9.90 16.93
C VAL A 113 -8.17 -10.61 18.06
N PRO A 114 -8.45 -11.93 17.95
CA PRO A 114 -8.94 -12.69 19.10
C PRO A 114 -7.95 -12.66 20.26
N ARG A 115 -8.46 -12.58 21.51
CA ARG A 115 -7.62 -12.70 22.71
C ARG A 115 -7.11 -14.14 22.91
N ASP A 116 -7.89 -15.14 22.45
CA ASP A 116 -7.44 -16.54 22.40
C ASP A 116 -6.71 -16.77 21.06
N PRO A 117 -5.41 -17.11 21.09
CA PRO A 117 -4.64 -17.38 19.86
C PRO A 117 -5.13 -18.62 19.09
N LYS A 118 -6.02 -19.44 19.67
CA LYS A 118 -6.61 -20.63 19.04
C LYS A 118 -8.10 -20.46 18.75
N GLU A 119 -8.60 -19.24 18.71
CA GLU A 119 -9.99 -18.95 18.37
C GLU A 119 -10.32 -19.44 16.96
N THR A 120 -11.34 -20.28 16.82
CA THR A 120 -11.74 -20.89 15.57
C THR A 120 -13.07 -20.35 15.01
N ARG A 121 -13.79 -19.56 15.82
CA ARG A 121 -15.05 -18.96 15.36
C ARG A 121 -14.79 -17.92 14.25
N PRO A 122 -15.67 -17.79 13.26
CA PRO A 122 -15.64 -16.69 12.33
C PRO A 122 -15.63 -15.34 13.09
N GLY A 123 -14.89 -14.35 12.60
CA GLY A 123 -14.72 -13.07 13.30
C GLY A 123 -16.04 -12.41 13.72
N ARG A 124 -17.10 -12.52 12.91
CA ARG A 124 -18.45 -12.01 13.24
C ARG A 124 -19.11 -12.71 14.45
N GLU A 125 -18.67 -13.90 14.80
CA GLU A 125 -19.21 -14.74 15.87
C GLU A 125 -18.37 -14.65 17.17
N VAL A 126 -17.19 -14.02 17.09
CA VAL A 126 -16.35 -13.74 18.27
C VAL A 126 -17.00 -12.61 19.07
N PRO A 127 -17.36 -12.83 20.34
CA PRO A 127 -18.00 -11.81 21.16
C PRO A 127 -17.03 -10.66 21.47
N GLU A 128 -17.58 -9.47 21.73
CA GLU A 128 -16.82 -8.23 21.89
C GLU A 128 -15.73 -8.34 22.97
N GLU A 129 -16.04 -8.97 24.11
CA GLU A 129 -15.11 -9.18 25.22
C GLU A 129 -13.93 -10.11 24.90
N ALA A 130 -14.09 -10.97 23.88
CA ALA A 130 -13.03 -11.85 23.40
C ALA A 130 -12.18 -11.21 22.28
N ARG A 131 -12.51 -9.98 21.85
CA ARG A 131 -11.74 -9.21 20.87
C ARG A 131 -10.71 -8.35 21.58
N PHE A 132 -9.52 -8.29 21.01
CA PHE A 132 -8.44 -7.42 21.48
C PHE A 132 -8.24 -6.27 20.47
N TYR A 133 -8.77 -5.12 20.82
CA TYR A 133 -8.63 -3.88 20.04
C TYR A 133 -7.33 -3.18 20.45
N PHE A 134 -6.21 -3.78 20.08
CA PHE A 134 -4.88 -3.38 20.56
C PHE A 134 -4.50 -1.93 20.23
N LEU A 135 -4.99 -1.34 19.13
CA LEU A 135 -4.74 0.06 18.84
C LEU A 135 -5.44 1.00 19.82
N GLU A 136 -6.66 0.65 20.23
CA GLU A 136 -7.43 1.43 21.19
C GLU A 136 -6.85 1.28 22.61
N GLU A 137 -6.42 0.07 22.97
CA GLU A 137 -5.83 -0.19 24.30
C GLU A 137 -4.42 0.43 24.44
N TRP A 138 -3.58 0.35 23.40
CA TRP A 138 -2.20 0.86 23.47
C TRP A 138 -2.07 2.34 23.14
N TYR A 139 -3.00 2.90 22.37
CA TYR A 139 -2.97 4.29 21.91
C TYR A 139 -4.33 4.98 22.12
N PRO A 140 -4.83 5.10 23.37
CA PRO A 140 -6.20 5.53 23.62
C PRO A 140 -6.53 6.94 23.12
N ALA A 141 -5.53 7.81 22.93
CA ALA A 141 -5.74 9.14 22.39
C ALA A 141 -6.08 9.16 20.89
N TYR A 142 -5.67 8.15 20.13
CA TYR A 142 -5.83 8.10 18.67
C TYR A 142 -6.57 6.84 18.20
N GLY A 143 -6.53 5.75 18.95
CA GLY A 143 -7.16 4.48 18.59
C GLY A 143 -6.77 4.02 17.19
N ASN A 144 -7.74 3.72 16.35
CA ASN A 144 -7.53 3.25 15.00
C ASN A 144 -7.04 4.33 14.02
N THR A 145 -6.99 5.61 14.43
CA THR A 145 -6.50 6.72 13.61
C THR A 145 -5.02 7.03 13.79
N VAL A 146 -4.28 6.20 14.54
CA VAL A 146 -2.81 6.32 14.64
C VAL A 146 -2.14 6.32 13.26
N PRO A 147 -0.97 6.97 13.10
CA PRO A 147 -0.20 6.94 11.86
C PRO A 147 0.08 5.52 11.37
N ARG A 148 0.28 5.37 10.05
CA ARG A 148 0.44 4.06 9.39
C ARG A 148 1.59 3.23 9.97
N ASP A 149 2.71 3.85 10.26
CA ASP A 149 3.88 3.20 10.85
C ASP A 149 3.60 2.70 12.28
N VAL A 150 2.86 3.47 13.07
CA VAL A 150 2.43 3.08 14.42
C VAL A 150 1.48 1.88 14.35
N ALA A 151 0.46 1.93 13.48
CA ALA A 151 -0.47 0.82 13.28
C ALA A 151 0.25 -0.44 12.79
N SER A 152 1.16 -0.32 11.82
CA SER A 152 1.91 -1.47 11.28
C SER A 152 2.80 -2.13 12.33
N ARG A 153 3.50 -1.35 13.16
CA ARG A 153 4.29 -1.88 14.29
C ARG A 153 3.42 -2.51 15.36
N ALA A 154 2.26 -1.94 15.65
CA ALA A 154 1.31 -2.52 16.60
C ALA A 154 0.77 -3.87 16.10
N ILE A 155 0.40 -3.98 14.81
CA ILE A 155 0.02 -5.25 14.17
C ILE A 155 1.15 -6.27 14.28
N TRP A 156 2.38 -5.87 13.95
CA TRP A 156 3.55 -6.74 14.07
C TRP A 156 3.70 -7.27 15.51
N LYS A 157 3.60 -6.38 16.50
CA LYS A 157 3.68 -6.76 17.92
C LYS A 157 2.58 -7.76 18.29
N ALA A 158 1.31 -7.46 17.95
CA ALA A 158 0.20 -8.36 18.27
C ALA A 158 0.38 -9.75 17.61
N VAL A 159 0.77 -9.76 16.33
CA VAL A 159 0.82 -10.99 15.54
C VAL A 159 2.11 -11.79 15.78
N LYS A 160 3.29 -11.13 15.74
CA LYS A 160 4.59 -11.82 15.77
C LYS A 160 5.16 -11.98 17.17
N GLU A 161 5.01 -10.99 18.03
CA GLU A 161 5.58 -11.06 19.39
C GLU A 161 4.63 -11.72 20.36
N MET A 162 3.31 -11.43 20.26
CA MET A 162 2.30 -11.99 21.17
C MET A 162 1.67 -13.29 20.62
N GLY A 163 1.91 -13.64 19.35
CA GLY A 163 1.35 -14.82 18.71
C GLY A 163 -0.16 -14.79 18.48
N LEU A 164 -0.76 -13.59 18.52
CA LEU A 164 -2.17 -13.38 18.25
C LEU A 164 -2.43 -13.26 16.74
N GLY A 165 -3.70 -13.34 16.31
CA GLY A 165 -4.09 -13.22 14.91
C GLY A 165 -5.19 -14.20 14.56
N ILE A 166 -5.43 -14.41 13.26
CA ILE A 166 -6.48 -15.32 12.79
C ILE A 166 -5.91 -16.75 12.74
N PHE A 167 -6.43 -17.61 13.61
CA PHE A 167 -6.02 -19.01 13.64
C PHE A 167 -6.65 -19.80 12.50
N ASP A 168 -5.84 -20.64 11.84
CA ASP A 168 -6.31 -21.57 10.82
C ASP A 168 -6.31 -23.01 11.39
N PRO A 169 -7.48 -23.59 11.65
CA PRO A 169 -7.58 -24.92 12.21
C PRO A 169 -7.06 -26.02 11.26
N LYS A 170 -7.01 -25.75 9.95
CA LYS A 170 -6.51 -26.72 8.96
C LYS A 170 -5.00 -26.88 9.02
N THR A 171 -4.29 -25.78 9.20
CA THR A 171 -2.82 -25.77 9.30
C THR A 171 -2.33 -25.82 10.74
N GLY A 172 -3.20 -25.57 11.73
CA GLY A 172 -2.84 -25.48 13.14
C GLY A 172 -1.97 -24.26 13.47
N LYS A 173 -1.96 -23.24 12.60
CA LYS A 173 -1.10 -22.07 12.71
C LYS A 173 -1.89 -20.76 12.63
N ASN A 174 -1.30 -19.72 13.20
CA ASN A 174 -1.76 -18.35 13.00
C ASN A 174 -1.38 -17.86 11.57
N GLN A 175 -2.32 -17.25 10.88
CA GLN A 175 -2.13 -16.77 9.49
C GLN A 175 -1.44 -15.41 9.39
N ASP A 176 -1.01 -14.80 10.51
CA ASP A 176 -0.45 -13.46 10.53
C ASP A 176 -1.41 -12.38 9.98
N LEU A 177 -2.69 -12.57 10.21
CA LEU A 177 -3.76 -11.67 9.78
C LEU A 177 -4.46 -11.04 10.99
N VAL A 178 -5.07 -9.87 10.75
CA VAL A 178 -5.92 -9.17 11.72
C VAL A 178 -7.29 -8.88 11.08
N TYR A 179 -8.28 -8.68 11.90
CA TYR A 179 -9.60 -8.22 11.44
C TYR A 179 -9.62 -6.69 11.35
N LEU A 180 -10.29 -6.19 10.31
CA LEU A 180 -10.74 -4.80 10.20
C LEU A 180 -12.26 -4.83 10.22
N ASP A 181 -12.85 -4.35 11.29
CA ASP A 181 -14.28 -4.41 11.54
C ASP A 181 -14.95 -3.06 11.26
N LEU A 182 -15.96 -3.07 10.43
CA LEU A 182 -16.85 -1.95 10.07
C LEU A 182 -18.31 -2.28 10.40
N THR A 183 -18.61 -3.47 10.96
CA THR A 183 -19.97 -3.99 11.12
C THR A 183 -20.80 -3.23 12.13
N HIS A 184 -20.16 -2.47 13.03
CA HIS A 184 -20.81 -1.61 14.01
C HIS A 184 -21.33 -0.29 13.39
N LEU A 185 -20.94 0.02 12.14
CA LEU A 185 -21.36 1.22 11.43
C LEU A 185 -22.63 0.98 10.61
N PRO A 186 -23.58 1.95 10.57
CA PRO A 186 -24.79 1.80 9.78
C PRO A 186 -24.51 1.64 8.28
N ARG A 187 -25.21 0.73 7.60
CA ARG A 187 -25.02 0.47 6.17
C ARG A 187 -25.13 1.76 5.32
N ALA A 188 -26.12 2.60 5.57
CA ALA A 188 -26.29 3.87 4.85
C ALA A 188 -25.10 4.80 4.98
N PHE A 189 -24.44 4.80 6.16
CA PHE A 189 -23.21 5.56 6.38
C PHE A 189 -22.05 4.97 5.55
N LEU A 190 -21.89 3.64 5.57
CA LEU A 190 -20.86 2.95 4.80
C LEU A 190 -21.02 3.19 3.30
N ASP A 191 -22.25 3.11 2.76
CA ASP A 191 -22.54 3.36 1.35
C ASP A 191 -22.20 4.81 0.95
N ALA A 192 -22.49 5.78 1.82
CA ALA A 192 -22.21 7.20 1.56
C ALA A 192 -20.71 7.52 1.63
N ARG A 193 -19.96 6.90 2.54
CA ARG A 193 -18.55 7.25 2.82
C ARG A 193 -17.55 6.31 2.14
N LEU A 194 -17.90 5.04 1.97
CA LEU A 194 -17.03 3.97 1.49
C LEU A 194 -17.63 3.19 0.31
N GLY A 195 -18.71 3.69 -0.33
CA GLY A 195 -19.48 2.96 -1.35
C GLY A 195 -18.63 2.38 -2.47
N GLY A 196 -17.71 3.17 -3.05
CA GLY A 196 -16.82 2.69 -4.10
C GLY A 196 -15.83 1.61 -3.64
N LEU A 197 -15.51 1.57 -2.34
CA LEU A 197 -14.70 0.50 -1.75
C LEU A 197 -15.54 -0.77 -1.55
N LEU A 198 -16.76 -0.63 -1.03
CA LEU A 198 -17.68 -1.75 -0.84
C LEU A 198 -18.01 -2.44 -2.16
N GLU A 199 -18.29 -1.68 -3.23
CA GLU A 199 -18.48 -2.23 -4.58
C GLU A 199 -17.31 -3.09 -5.06
N LEU A 200 -16.10 -2.77 -4.64
CA LEU A 200 -14.89 -3.51 -5.03
C LEU A 200 -14.75 -4.85 -4.30
N TYR A 201 -15.24 -4.95 -3.07
CA TYR A 201 -15.00 -6.10 -2.19
C TYR A 201 -16.24 -6.95 -1.87
N GLU A 202 -17.44 -6.47 -2.18
CA GLU A 202 -18.70 -7.22 -1.99
C GLU A 202 -19.16 -8.00 -3.25
N LYS A 203 -18.32 -8.05 -4.30
CA LYS A 203 -18.61 -8.77 -5.56
C LYS A 203 -18.25 -10.24 -5.50
#